data_90aa35e7c5961990b40537ca52905b47
#
_entry.id   90aa35e7c5961990b40537ca52905b47
#
_cell.length_a   1.000
_cell.length_b   1.000
_cell.length_c   1.000
_cell.angle_alpha   90.00
_cell.angle_beta   90.00
_cell.angle_gamma   90.00
#
_symmetry.space_group_name_H-M   'P 1'
#
loop_
_entity.id
_entity.type
_entity.pdbx_description
1 polymer ?
#
loop_
_entity_poly.entity_id
_entity_poly.type
_entity_poly.pdbx_seq_one_letter_code
_entity_poly.pdbx_strand_id
1 'polypeptide(L)'
;AMILGSLFKKIFDEDIKVLFTSNAKINDLYKDGLQRDQFLPFIKIMKERCRQAKLIIEEDYRKSSKNKNERYFYPLSEITNFKLNKFFRKITKNLSNKEMTLIIKGRKFNIKNYFNGIARFDFKELCSKNIGAEDYIKMAEVCNFIIIENIPIFNSDNSNQQQRFITLIDILYEKNIPLMISSQLQLDLLSSSEDLKKIFKRTISRLYELTSIKYNKL
;
A
#
# COMPACT_ATOMS: atom_id res chain seq x y z
N ALA A 1 16.02 16.26 15.93
CA ALA A 1 15.43 16.02 17.28
C ALA A 1 15.38 17.30 18.11
N MET A 2 16.50 18.03 18.28
CA MET A 2 16.59 19.26 19.10
C MET A 2 15.64 20.37 18.63
N ILE A 3 15.58 20.66 17.32
CA ILE A 3 14.71 21.69 16.76
C ILE A 3 13.24 21.42 17.10
N LEU A 4 12.81 20.16 17.03
CA LEU A 4 11.46 19.76 17.37
C LEU A 4 11.14 20.01 18.84
N GLY A 5 12.06 19.65 19.74
CA GLY A 5 11.91 19.91 21.18
C GLY A 5 11.77 21.39 21.51
N SER A 6 12.63 22.23 20.92
CA SER A 6 12.59 23.69 21.12
C SER A 6 11.31 24.31 20.53
N LEU A 7 10.86 23.84 19.38
CA LEU A 7 9.63 24.29 18.74
C LEU A 7 8.41 24.01 19.61
N PHE A 8 8.24 22.76 20.05
CA PHE A 8 7.08 22.38 20.86
C PHE A 8 7.10 22.99 22.26
N LYS A 9 8.29 23.23 22.82
CA LYS A 9 8.40 24.00 24.07
C LYS A 9 7.77 25.39 23.91
N LYS A 10 8.14 26.12 22.86
CA LYS A 10 7.55 27.44 22.56
C LYS A 10 6.04 27.38 22.32
N ILE A 11 5.57 26.37 21.55
CA ILE A 11 4.15 26.17 21.28
C ILE A 11 3.37 25.98 22.60
N PHE A 12 3.90 25.20 23.53
CA PHE A 12 3.26 24.97 24.82
C PHE A 12 3.38 26.19 25.76
N ASP A 13 4.46 26.95 25.69
CA ASP A 13 4.64 28.17 26.46
C ASP A 13 3.67 29.28 26.02
N GLU A 14 3.21 29.26 24.75
CA GLU A 14 2.18 30.13 24.19
C GLU A 14 0.75 29.58 24.39
N ASP A 15 0.58 28.56 25.21
CA ASP A 15 -0.73 27.96 25.55
C ASP A 15 -1.52 27.40 24.32
N ILE A 16 -0.81 27.09 23.24
CA ILE A 16 -1.39 26.53 22.01
C ILE A 16 -1.79 25.08 22.26
N LYS A 17 -3.05 24.76 22.02
CA LYS A 17 -3.55 23.38 22.11
C LYS A 17 -3.04 22.54 20.93
N VAL A 18 -2.42 21.41 21.23
CA VAL A 18 -1.85 20.50 20.22
C VAL A 18 -2.43 19.11 20.34
N LEU A 19 -2.81 18.53 19.22
CA LEU A 19 -3.20 17.13 19.12
C LEU A 19 -2.12 16.35 18.36
N PHE A 20 -1.58 15.32 18.99
CA PHE A 20 -0.63 14.40 18.38
C PHE A 20 -1.30 13.07 18.12
N THR A 21 -1.02 12.47 16.94
CA THR A 21 -1.32 11.08 16.65
C THR A 21 -0.03 10.32 16.43
N SER A 22 0.07 9.12 16.99
CA SER A 22 1.26 8.27 16.85
C SER A 22 0.87 6.80 16.97
N ASN A 23 1.57 5.95 16.25
CA ASN A 23 1.51 4.49 16.38
C ASN A 23 2.46 3.95 17.46
N ALA A 24 3.25 4.83 18.10
CA ALA A 24 4.14 4.50 19.21
C ALA A 24 3.70 5.21 20.49
N LYS A 25 3.95 4.59 21.65
CA LYS A 25 3.78 5.24 22.95
C LYS A 25 4.77 6.41 23.10
N ILE A 26 4.43 7.41 23.90
CA ILE A 26 5.31 8.58 24.13
C ILE A 26 6.72 8.13 24.56
N ASN A 27 6.84 7.08 25.41
CA ASN A 27 8.13 6.54 25.85
C ASN A 27 8.95 5.90 24.73
N ASP A 28 8.29 5.39 23.70
CA ASP A 28 8.92 4.64 22.61
C ASP A 28 9.19 5.53 21.39
N LEU A 29 8.83 6.81 21.47
CA LEU A 29 9.15 7.77 20.43
C LEU A 29 10.67 7.86 20.27
N TYR A 30 11.12 7.74 19.03
CA TYR A 30 12.53 7.82 18.66
C TYR A 30 13.45 6.82 19.40
N LYS A 31 12.91 5.62 19.76
CA LYS A 31 13.61 4.63 20.58
C LYS A 31 14.94 4.18 20.01
N ASP A 32 14.99 3.98 18.70
CA ASP A 32 16.19 3.52 17.96
C ASP A 32 16.87 4.66 17.19
N GLY A 33 16.55 5.91 17.52
CA GLY A 33 17.09 7.08 16.84
C GLY A 33 18.47 7.49 17.33
N LEU A 34 19.30 8.02 16.42
CA LEU A 34 20.61 8.57 16.74
C LEU A 34 20.47 9.72 17.75
N GLN A 35 21.34 9.73 18.80
CA GLN A 35 21.36 10.74 19.85
C GLN A 35 20.01 10.91 20.58
N ARG A 36 19.37 9.79 20.92
CA ARG A 36 18.09 9.75 21.63
C ARG A 36 18.08 10.61 22.90
N ASP A 37 19.20 10.69 23.60
CA ASP A 37 19.33 11.47 24.84
C ASP A 37 18.94 12.92 24.66
N GLN A 38 19.20 13.50 23.49
CA GLN A 38 18.80 14.86 23.15
C GLN A 38 17.28 14.99 22.86
N PHE A 39 16.58 13.87 22.71
CA PHE A 39 15.13 13.83 22.52
C PHE A 39 14.36 13.58 23.82
N LEU A 40 15.00 13.05 24.85
CA LEU A 40 14.37 12.75 26.15
C LEU A 40 13.72 13.98 26.82
N PRO A 41 14.31 15.20 26.79
CA PRO A 41 13.66 16.40 27.34
C PRO A 41 12.32 16.68 26.66
N PHE A 42 12.21 16.46 25.35
CA PHE A 42 10.94 16.63 24.63
C PHE A 42 9.90 15.58 25.06
N ILE A 43 10.30 14.31 25.23
CA ILE A 43 9.42 13.25 25.76
C ILE A 43 8.89 13.65 27.14
N LYS A 44 9.74 14.24 27.98
CA LYS A 44 9.34 14.70 29.32
C LYS A 44 8.27 15.79 29.22
N ILE A 45 8.48 16.82 28.41
CA ILE A 45 7.52 17.91 28.18
C ILE A 45 6.19 17.36 27.65
N MET A 46 6.21 16.43 26.71
CA MET A 46 4.99 15.80 26.20
C MET A 46 4.20 15.06 27.29
N LYS A 47 4.88 14.37 28.19
CA LYS A 47 4.21 13.67 29.32
C LYS A 47 3.55 14.64 30.29
N GLU A 48 4.19 15.78 30.53
CA GLU A 48 3.71 16.79 31.48
C GLU A 48 2.56 17.63 30.89
N ARG A 49 2.61 17.91 29.60
CA ARG A 49 1.65 18.83 28.93
C ARG A 49 0.56 18.13 28.13
N CYS A 50 0.71 16.85 27.78
CA CYS A 50 -0.24 16.14 26.96
C CYS A 50 -0.91 14.99 27.70
N ARG A 51 -2.25 14.91 27.59
CA ARG A 51 -2.99 13.72 28.05
C ARG A 51 -2.87 12.62 26.99
N GLN A 52 -2.36 11.45 27.37
CA GLN A 52 -2.30 10.31 26.47
C GLN A 52 -3.60 9.51 26.52
N ALA A 53 -4.19 9.25 25.35
CA ALA A 53 -5.30 8.32 25.20
C ALA A 53 -4.92 7.25 24.19
N LYS A 54 -5.26 5.98 24.49
CA LYS A 54 -5.08 4.87 23.54
C LYS A 54 -6.36 4.72 22.74
N LEU A 55 -6.27 4.87 21.43
CA LEU A 55 -7.34 4.49 20.52
C LEU A 55 -7.30 2.97 20.34
N ILE A 56 -8.23 2.26 20.96
CA ILE A 56 -8.38 0.81 20.81
C ILE A 56 -9.44 0.60 19.73
N ILE A 57 -9.04 -0.02 18.61
CA ILE A 57 -9.94 -0.47 17.56
C ILE A 57 -9.93 -2.00 17.67
N GLU A 58 -11.04 -2.59 18.06
CA GLU A 58 -11.17 -4.05 18.25
C GLU A 58 -11.11 -4.79 16.91
N GLU A 59 -11.64 -4.18 15.85
CA GLU A 59 -11.58 -4.71 14.49
C GLU A 59 -10.94 -3.71 13.54
N ASP A 60 -10.08 -4.19 12.64
CA ASP A 60 -9.63 -3.37 11.51
C ASP A 60 -10.86 -3.05 10.63
N TYR A 61 -11.36 -1.80 10.72
CA TYR A 61 -12.55 -1.37 9.99
C TYR A 61 -12.43 -1.60 8.46
N ARG A 62 -11.20 -1.74 7.95
CA ARG A 62 -10.92 -2.08 6.55
C ARG A 62 -11.34 -3.51 6.21
N LYS A 63 -11.41 -4.38 7.22
CA LYS A 63 -11.88 -5.77 7.12
C LYS A 63 -13.37 -5.92 7.40
N SER A 64 -14.07 -4.83 7.74
CA SER A 64 -15.50 -4.90 8.05
C SER A 64 -16.30 -5.41 6.86
N SER A 65 -17.43 -6.09 7.15
CA SER A 65 -18.31 -6.73 6.16
C SER A 65 -18.87 -5.78 5.07
N LYS A 66 -18.72 -4.47 5.26
CA LYS A 66 -19.07 -3.45 4.26
C LYS A 66 -18.10 -3.38 3.09
N ASN A 67 -16.85 -3.84 3.28
CA ASN A 67 -15.82 -3.90 2.26
C ASN A 67 -15.76 -5.32 1.69
N LYS A 68 -16.73 -5.71 0.86
CA LYS A 68 -16.64 -6.94 0.07
C LYS A 68 -15.47 -6.80 -0.91
N ASN A 69 -14.49 -7.71 -0.81
CA ASN A 69 -13.35 -7.79 -1.73
C ASN A 69 -13.80 -8.29 -3.10
N GLU A 70 -14.66 -7.55 -3.77
CA GLU A 70 -15.29 -7.97 -5.02
C GLU A 70 -14.28 -8.15 -6.16
N ARG A 71 -13.05 -7.62 -5.99
CA ARG A 71 -11.98 -7.65 -6.99
C ARG A 71 -10.73 -8.42 -6.54
N TYR A 72 -10.87 -9.28 -5.54
CA TYR A 72 -9.84 -10.22 -5.15
C TYR A 72 -10.29 -11.65 -5.48
N PHE A 73 -9.58 -12.32 -6.37
CA PHE A 73 -9.95 -13.63 -6.92
C PHE A 73 -8.95 -14.70 -6.50
N TYR A 74 -9.44 -15.77 -5.91
CA TYR A 74 -8.65 -16.93 -5.50
C TYR A 74 -9.51 -18.20 -5.45
N PRO A 75 -8.93 -19.41 -5.40
CA PRO A 75 -7.55 -19.72 -5.82
C PRO A 75 -7.36 -19.53 -7.33
N LEU A 76 -6.13 -19.58 -7.81
CA LEU A 76 -5.86 -19.55 -9.25
C LEU A 76 -6.48 -20.79 -9.89
N SER A 77 -7.47 -20.60 -10.74
CA SER A 77 -8.21 -21.66 -11.43
C SER A 77 -8.86 -21.10 -12.70
N GLU A 78 -9.31 -21.97 -13.58
CA GLU A 78 -10.06 -21.57 -14.78
C GLU A 78 -11.33 -20.77 -14.45
N ILE A 79 -12.03 -21.16 -13.38
CA ILE A 79 -13.24 -20.48 -12.93
C ILE A 79 -12.89 -19.06 -12.46
N THR A 80 -11.81 -18.91 -11.72
CA THR A 80 -11.32 -17.60 -11.24
C THR A 80 -10.90 -16.73 -12.41
N ASN A 81 -10.16 -17.28 -13.36
CA ASN A 81 -9.76 -16.58 -14.58
C ASN A 81 -10.97 -16.16 -15.42
N PHE A 82 -11.99 -17.00 -15.52
CA PHE A 82 -13.23 -16.65 -16.21
C PHE A 82 -13.93 -15.46 -15.54
N LYS A 83 -14.07 -15.46 -14.20
CA LYS A 83 -14.68 -14.37 -13.43
C LYS A 83 -13.90 -13.07 -13.60
N LEU A 84 -12.56 -13.13 -13.51
CA LEU A 84 -11.67 -12.00 -13.71
C LEU A 84 -11.82 -11.43 -15.12
N ASN A 85 -11.79 -12.28 -16.14
CA ASN A 85 -11.96 -11.89 -17.54
C ASN A 85 -13.36 -11.31 -17.82
N LYS A 86 -14.39 -11.84 -17.17
CA LYS A 86 -15.75 -11.28 -17.26
C LYS A 86 -15.80 -9.86 -16.70
N PHE A 87 -15.20 -9.63 -15.53
CA PHE A 87 -15.11 -8.30 -14.95
C PHE A 87 -14.26 -7.37 -15.82
N PHE A 88 -13.09 -7.84 -16.31
CA PHE A 88 -12.22 -7.07 -17.18
C PHE A 88 -12.94 -6.60 -18.45
N ARG A 89 -13.65 -7.51 -19.15
CA ARG A 89 -14.44 -7.14 -20.34
C ARG A 89 -15.52 -6.09 -20.01
N LYS A 90 -16.12 -6.17 -18.82
CA LYS A 90 -17.13 -5.19 -18.41
C LYS A 90 -16.54 -3.79 -18.27
N ILE A 91 -15.35 -3.65 -17.64
CA ILE A 91 -14.73 -2.34 -17.43
C ILE A 91 -13.99 -1.79 -18.65
N THR A 92 -13.59 -2.67 -19.58
CA THR A 92 -12.92 -2.28 -20.83
C THR A 92 -13.86 -2.26 -22.03
N LYS A 93 -15.15 -2.35 -21.82
CA LYS A 93 -16.17 -2.31 -22.87
C LYS A 93 -15.92 -1.16 -23.84
N ASN A 94 -15.83 -1.47 -25.13
CA ASN A 94 -15.58 -0.49 -26.22
C ASN A 94 -14.20 0.21 -26.17
N LEU A 95 -13.27 -0.22 -25.30
CA LEU A 95 -11.90 0.28 -25.28
C LEU A 95 -10.98 -0.65 -26.10
N SER A 96 -10.13 -0.07 -26.91
CA SER A 96 -9.08 -0.81 -27.62
C SER A 96 -7.81 -0.89 -26.76
N ASN A 97 -7.08 -2.01 -26.88
CA ASN A 97 -5.73 -2.10 -26.31
C ASN A 97 -4.80 -1.15 -27.07
N LYS A 98 -4.12 -0.29 -26.34
CA LYS A 98 -3.05 0.57 -26.88
C LYS A 98 -1.85 0.38 -25.98
N GLU A 99 -0.79 -0.23 -26.50
CA GLU A 99 0.47 -0.27 -25.76
C GLU A 99 0.91 1.15 -25.38
N MET A 100 1.32 1.33 -24.14
CA MET A 100 1.83 2.60 -23.65
C MET A 100 3.30 2.44 -23.24
N THR A 101 4.17 3.27 -23.77
CA THR A 101 5.58 3.33 -23.38
C THR A 101 5.82 4.58 -22.55
N LEU A 102 6.29 4.38 -21.33
CA LEU A 102 6.75 5.44 -20.44
C LEU A 102 8.28 5.53 -20.52
N ILE A 103 8.82 6.74 -20.55
CA ILE A 103 10.27 6.96 -20.46
C ILE A 103 10.59 7.42 -19.05
N ILE A 104 11.40 6.62 -18.34
CA ILE A 104 11.72 6.83 -16.93
C ILE A 104 13.24 6.82 -16.80
N LYS A 105 13.84 7.96 -16.53
CA LYS A 105 15.31 8.13 -16.46
C LYS A 105 16.06 7.50 -17.65
N GLY A 106 15.55 7.73 -18.86
CA GLY A 106 16.13 7.19 -20.10
C GLY A 106 15.82 5.72 -20.40
N ARG A 107 15.11 5.01 -19.51
CA ARG A 107 14.66 3.62 -19.71
C ARG A 107 13.22 3.61 -20.23
N LYS A 108 12.91 2.63 -21.09
CA LYS A 108 11.55 2.38 -21.56
C LYS A 108 10.85 1.40 -20.62
N PHE A 109 9.68 1.82 -20.11
CA PHE A 109 8.76 0.95 -19.38
C PHE A 109 7.49 0.78 -20.23
N ASN A 110 7.23 -0.44 -20.70
CA ASN A 110 6.13 -0.73 -21.60
C ASN A 110 4.96 -1.34 -20.84
N ILE A 111 3.79 -0.73 -20.97
CA ILE A 111 2.50 -1.27 -20.51
C ILE A 111 1.83 -1.89 -21.73
N LYS A 112 1.93 -3.20 -21.87
CA LYS A 112 1.43 -3.93 -23.05
C LYS A 112 -0.09 -3.97 -23.14
N ASN A 113 -0.74 -4.11 -22.00
CA ASN A 113 -2.20 -4.19 -21.91
C ASN A 113 -2.72 -2.91 -21.23
N TYR A 114 -2.92 -1.86 -22.05
CA TYR A 114 -3.40 -0.56 -21.59
C TYR A 114 -4.68 -0.16 -22.32
N PHE A 115 -5.71 0.18 -21.56
CA PHE A 115 -7.08 0.48 -22.03
C PHE A 115 -7.55 1.80 -21.41
N ASN A 116 -7.03 2.92 -21.92
CA ASN A 116 -7.43 4.25 -21.47
C ASN A 116 -7.44 4.44 -19.94
N GLY A 117 -6.28 4.19 -19.32
CA GLY A 117 -6.08 4.30 -17.88
C GLY A 117 -6.30 2.98 -17.10
N ILE A 118 -6.78 1.92 -17.76
CA ILE A 118 -6.87 0.59 -17.18
C ILE A 118 -5.66 -0.22 -17.66
N ALA A 119 -4.81 -0.65 -16.74
CA ALA A 119 -3.65 -1.45 -17.05
C ALA A 119 -3.77 -2.87 -16.48
N ARG A 120 -3.30 -3.87 -17.21
CA ARG A 120 -3.33 -5.27 -16.79
C ARG A 120 -1.94 -5.88 -16.91
N PHE A 121 -1.47 -6.49 -15.81
CA PHE A 121 -0.13 -7.06 -15.68
C PHE A 121 -0.18 -8.46 -15.07
N ASP A 122 0.73 -9.31 -15.49
CA ASP A 122 1.15 -10.45 -14.69
C ASP A 122 2.06 -9.95 -13.54
N PHE A 123 1.99 -10.59 -12.37
CA PHE A 123 2.82 -10.26 -11.22
C PHE A 123 4.31 -10.20 -11.57
N LYS A 124 4.79 -11.15 -12.40
CA LYS A 124 6.19 -11.21 -12.81
C LYS A 124 6.62 -9.99 -13.64
N GLU A 125 5.71 -9.40 -14.39
CA GLU A 125 6.02 -8.19 -15.18
C GLU A 125 6.37 -7.00 -14.28
N LEU A 126 5.74 -6.90 -13.11
CA LEU A 126 5.96 -5.81 -12.15
C LEU A 126 7.02 -6.12 -11.08
N CYS A 127 7.09 -7.37 -10.61
CA CYS A 127 7.87 -7.68 -9.41
C CYS A 127 9.10 -8.56 -9.67
N SER A 128 9.20 -9.25 -10.83
CA SER A 128 10.35 -10.10 -11.15
C SER A 128 11.40 -9.42 -12.04
N LYS A 129 11.08 -8.26 -12.61
CA LYS A 129 11.98 -7.45 -13.42
C LYS A 129 12.70 -6.39 -12.59
N ASN A 130 13.70 -5.75 -13.17
CA ASN A 130 14.40 -4.64 -12.52
C ASN A 130 13.58 -3.33 -12.62
N ILE A 131 12.45 -3.33 -11.92
CA ILE A 131 11.47 -2.24 -11.80
C ILE A 131 11.45 -1.80 -10.34
N GLY A 132 11.34 -0.50 -10.09
CA GLY A 132 11.37 0.07 -8.75
C GLY A 132 10.31 1.15 -8.53
N ALA A 133 10.42 1.84 -7.40
CA ALA A 133 9.44 2.84 -6.96
C ALA A 133 9.14 3.92 -8.00
N GLU A 134 10.15 4.42 -8.70
CA GLU A 134 9.96 5.46 -9.72
C GLU A 134 9.12 4.98 -10.91
N ASP A 135 9.32 3.72 -11.32
CA ASP A 135 8.54 3.11 -12.40
C ASP A 135 7.07 2.99 -11.97
N TYR A 136 6.82 2.59 -10.72
CA TYR A 136 5.46 2.50 -10.16
C TYR A 136 4.79 3.85 -10.01
N ILE A 137 5.53 4.89 -9.59
CA ILE A 137 5.00 6.26 -9.51
C ILE A 137 4.58 6.74 -10.90
N LYS A 138 5.42 6.56 -11.91
CA LYS A 138 5.10 6.95 -13.29
C LYS A 138 3.94 6.15 -13.88
N MET A 139 3.88 4.85 -13.61
CA MET A 139 2.74 4.02 -13.97
C MET A 139 1.45 4.52 -13.31
N ALA A 140 1.51 4.88 -12.02
CA ALA A 140 0.37 5.38 -11.26
C ALA A 140 -0.13 6.77 -11.73
N GLU A 141 0.69 7.56 -12.43
CA GLU A 141 0.28 8.84 -13.02
C GLU A 141 -0.63 8.66 -14.25
N VAL A 142 -0.50 7.54 -14.96
CA VAL A 142 -1.25 7.26 -16.19
C VAL A 142 -2.36 6.22 -16.01
N CYS A 143 -2.37 5.50 -14.89
CA CYS A 143 -3.35 4.46 -14.60
C CYS A 143 -4.36 4.93 -13.56
N ASN A 144 -5.64 4.67 -13.80
CA ASN A 144 -6.73 4.91 -12.86
C ASN A 144 -7.37 3.59 -12.34
N PHE A 145 -6.94 2.47 -12.88
CA PHE A 145 -7.30 1.11 -12.44
C PHE A 145 -6.20 0.13 -12.86
N ILE A 146 -5.79 -0.73 -11.94
CA ILE A 146 -4.74 -1.70 -12.22
C ILE A 146 -5.21 -3.11 -11.89
N ILE A 147 -4.86 -4.04 -12.77
CA ILE A 147 -5.10 -5.47 -12.62
C ILE A 147 -3.75 -6.16 -12.48
N ILE A 148 -3.58 -6.94 -11.41
CA ILE A 148 -2.37 -7.71 -11.15
C ILE A 148 -2.75 -9.18 -11.00
N GLU A 149 -2.27 -10.01 -11.90
CA GLU A 149 -2.60 -11.44 -11.94
C GLU A 149 -1.47 -12.30 -11.41
N ASN A 150 -1.85 -13.48 -10.95
CA ASN A 150 -0.93 -14.55 -10.57
C ASN A 150 0.03 -14.18 -9.43
N ILE A 151 -0.49 -13.51 -8.38
CA ILE A 151 0.31 -13.25 -7.19
C ILE A 151 0.68 -14.59 -6.55
N PRO A 152 1.99 -14.88 -6.38
CA PRO A 152 2.45 -16.15 -5.83
C PRO A 152 2.29 -16.21 -4.30
N ILE A 153 2.56 -17.39 -3.75
CA ILE A 153 2.82 -17.55 -2.33
C ILE A 153 4.21 -16.98 -2.03
N PHE A 154 4.29 -16.06 -1.08
CA PHE A 154 5.57 -15.46 -0.69
C PHE A 154 6.27 -16.30 0.38
N ASN A 155 7.58 -16.41 0.22
CA ASN A 155 8.51 -17.10 1.13
C ASN A 155 9.90 -16.43 1.05
N SER A 156 10.93 -17.04 1.65
CA SER A 156 12.30 -16.53 1.60
C SER A 156 12.88 -16.45 0.18
N ASP A 157 12.51 -17.38 -0.70
CA ASP A 157 13.11 -17.47 -2.05
C ASP A 157 12.66 -16.32 -2.96
N ASN A 158 11.49 -15.75 -2.70
CA ASN A 158 10.94 -14.64 -3.47
C ASN A 158 10.76 -13.35 -2.67
N SER A 159 11.51 -13.20 -1.57
CA SER A 159 11.46 -12.03 -0.69
C SER A 159 11.73 -10.69 -1.41
N ASN A 160 12.64 -10.67 -2.38
CA ASN A 160 12.90 -9.50 -3.22
C ASN A 160 11.69 -9.10 -4.07
N GLN A 161 10.96 -10.09 -4.61
CA GLN A 161 9.73 -9.84 -5.36
C GLN A 161 8.62 -9.34 -4.43
N GLN A 162 8.54 -9.92 -3.24
CA GLN A 162 7.62 -9.47 -2.20
C GLN A 162 7.90 -8.02 -1.78
N GLN A 163 9.16 -7.64 -1.61
CA GLN A 163 9.53 -6.25 -1.27
C GLN A 163 9.09 -5.27 -2.37
N ARG A 164 9.28 -5.62 -3.64
CA ARG A 164 8.78 -4.80 -4.76
C ARG A 164 7.26 -4.71 -4.76
N PHE A 165 6.57 -5.81 -4.47
CA PHE A 165 5.11 -5.83 -4.36
C PHE A 165 4.61 -4.94 -3.22
N ILE A 166 5.25 -4.97 -2.06
CA ILE A 166 4.95 -4.07 -0.94
C ILE A 166 5.08 -2.60 -1.39
N THR A 167 6.19 -2.25 -2.04
CA THR A 167 6.43 -0.89 -2.54
C THR A 167 5.38 -0.47 -3.57
N LEU A 168 5.02 -1.36 -4.49
CA LEU A 168 3.96 -1.12 -5.46
C LEU A 168 2.62 -0.81 -4.78
N ILE A 169 2.20 -1.67 -3.84
CA ILE A 169 0.92 -1.49 -3.14
C ILE A 169 0.92 -0.20 -2.29
N ASP A 170 2.04 0.14 -1.68
CA ASP A 170 2.18 1.40 -0.93
C ASP A 170 1.94 2.61 -1.85
N ILE A 171 2.53 2.64 -3.03
CA ILE A 171 2.36 3.73 -4.02
C ILE A 171 0.91 3.78 -4.54
N LEU A 172 0.34 2.64 -4.91
CA LEU A 172 -1.04 2.59 -5.42
C LEU A 172 -2.05 3.01 -4.35
N TYR A 173 -1.77 2.70 -3.09
CA TYR A 173 -2.58 3.11 -1.95
C TYR A 173 -2.55 4.64 -1.75
N GLU A 174 -1.38 5.25 -1.79
CA GLU A 174 -1.22 6.70 -1.67
C GLU A 174 -1.91 7.46 -2.81
N LYS A 175 -1.93 6.87 -4.00
CA LYS A 175 -2.61 7.43 -5.18
C LYS A 175 -4.10 7.05 -5.29
N ASN A 176 -4.63 6.27 -4.33
CA ASN A 176 -6.02 5.78 -4.32
C ASN A 176 -6.42 5.06 -5.63
N ILE A 177 -5.52 4.26 -6.21
CA ILE A 177 -5.79 3.54 -7.45
C ILE A 177 -6.46 2.19 -7.12
N PRO A 178 -7.71 1.99 -7.53
CA PRO A 178 -8.40 0.72 -7.32
C PRO A 178 -7.68 -0.45 -7.99
N LEU A 179 -7.69 -1.59 -7.31
CA LEU A 179 -7.06 -2.81 -7.79
C LEU A 179 -8.06 -3.93 -8.08
N MET A 180 -7.71 -4.78 -9.03
CA MET A 180 -8.22 -6.14 -9.19
C MET A 180 -7.05 -7.12 -9.16
N ILE A 181 -7.18 -8.19 -8.38
CA ILE A 181 -6.07 -9.09 -8.10
C ILE A 181 -6.51 -10.54 -8.25
N SER A 182 -5.64 -11.39 -8.81
CA SER A 182 -5.73 -12.83 -8.65
C SER A 182 -4.53 -13.40 -7.91
N SER A 183 -4.78 -14.35 -7.00
CA SER A 183 -3.77 -14.94 -6.13
C SER A 183 -4.05 -16.42 -5.88
N GLN A 184 -3.01 -17.13 -5.43
CA GLN A 184 -3.14 -18.54 -5.05
C GLN A 184 -3.95 -18.73 -3.76
N LEU A 185 -3.85 -17.79 -2.83
CA LEU A 185 -4.47 -17.86 -1.51
C LEU A 185 -5.48 -16.73 -1.29
N GLN A 186 -6.40 -16.94 -0.37
CA GLN A 186 -7.23 -15.85 0.13
C GLN A 186 -6.37 -14.81 0.86
N LEU A 187 -6.86 -13.58 0.90
CA LEU A 187 -6.08 -12.42 1.32
C LEU A 187 -5.54 -12.55 2.77
N ASP A 188 -6.33 -13.08 3.69
CA ASP A 188 -5.90 -13.29 5.08
C ASP A 188 -4.84 -14.38 5.25
N LEU A 189 -4.77 -15.31 4.30
CA LEU A 189 -3.80 -16.41 4.30
C LEU A 189 -2.58 -16.14 3.41
N LEU A 190 -2.51 -14.94 2.81
CA LEU A 190 -1.37 -14.60 1.98
C LEU A 190 -0.10 -14.57 2.84
N SER A 191 0.77 -15.55 2.59
CA SER A 191 2.01 -15.75 3.36
C SER A 191 3.05 -14.64 3.10
N SER A 192 4.09 -14.61 3.90
CA SER A 192 5.19 -13.64 3.80
C SER A 192 6.50 -14.31 4.22
N SER A 193 7.62 -13.88 3.66
CA SER A 193 8.93 -14.15 4.22
C SER A 193 9.00 -13.61 5.66
N GLU A 194 9.78 -14.24 6.53
CA GLU A 194 9.86 -13.86 7.94
C GLU A 194 10.31 -12.40 8.12
N ASP A 195 11.31 -11.96 7.37
CA ASP A 195 11.87 -10.60 7.45
C ASP A 195 10.84 -9.51 7.10
N LEU A 196 9.90 -9.81 6.23
CA LEU A 196 8.89 -8.86 5.75
C LEU A 196 7.53 -8.99 6.44
N LYS A 197 7.34 -9.97 7.30
CA LYS A 197 6.07 -10.32 7.93
C LYS A 197 5.38 -9.14 8.63
N LYS A 198 6.16 -8.33 9.35
CA LYS A 198 5.64 -7.15 10.07
C LYS A 198 5.11 -6.08 9.12
N ILE A 199 5.87 -5.79 8.05
CA ILE A 199 5.52 -4.77 7.06
C ILE A 199 4.35 -5.27 6.21
N PHE A 200 4.35 -6.56 5.86
CA PHE A 200 3.35 -7.17 4.98
C PHE A 200 1.93 -7.16 5.57
N LYS A 201 1.77 -7.18 6.91
CA LYS A 201 0.45 -6.99 7.55
C LYS A 201 -0.22 -5.68 7.12
N ARG A 202 0.56 -4.60 6.99
CA ARG A 202 0.05 -3.31 6.48
C ARG A 202 -0.36 -3.42 5.02
N THR A 203 0.42 -4.13 4.21
CA THR A 203 0.11 -4.37 2.80
C THR A 203 -1.20 -5.12 2.64
N ILE A 204 -1.46 -6.15 3.45
CA ILE A 204 -2.75 -6.87 3.46
C ILE A 204 -3.91 -5.91 3.75
N SER A 205 -3.81 -5.04 4.76
CA SER A 205 -4.86 -4.06 5.07
C SER A 205 -5.13 -3.11 3.90
N ARG A 206 -4.08 -2.65 3.20
CA ARG A 206 -4.19 -1.81 2.00
C ARG A 206 -4.83 -2.54 0.82
N LEU A 207 -4.50 -3.81 0.63
CA LEU A 207 -5.12 -4.65 -0.39
C LEU A 207 -6.62 -4.82 -0.17
N TYR A 208 -7.06 -4.99 1.09
CA TYR A 208 -8.48 -5.01 1.42
C TYR A 208 -9.18 -3.74 0.95
N GLU A 209 -8.61 -2.59 1.22
CA GLU A 209 -9.18 -1.31 0.84
C GLU A 209 -9.17 -1.12 -0.68
N LEU A 210 -8.01 -1.28 -1.33
CA LEU A 210 -7.86 -1.07 -2.77
C LEU A 210 -8.72 -2.00 -3.63
N THR A 211 -8.97 -3.23 -3.17
CA THR A 211 -9.86 -4.18 -3.88
C THR A 211 -11.34 -3.94 -3.60
N SER A 212 -11.68 -3.10 -2.61
CA SER A 212 -13.05 -2.74 -2.20
C SER A 212 -13.48 -1.35 -2.65
N ILE A 213 -12.55 -0.44 -3.00
CA ILE A 213 -12.87 0.91 -3.47
C ILE A 213 -13.81 0.85 -4.66
N LYS A 214 -14.92 1.59 -4.59
CA LYS A 214 -15.86 1.67 -5.71
C LYS A 214 -15.17 2.26 -6.93
N TYR A 215 -15.21 1.56 -8.05
CA TYR A 215 -14.75 2.08 -9.32
C TYR A 215 -15.92 2.71 -10.07
N ASN A 216 -16.01 4.04 -10.04
CA ASN A 216 -17.15 4.79 -10.54
C ASN A 216 -17.21 4.97 -12.06
N LYS A 217 -16.33 4.31 -12.82
CA LYS A 217 -16.33 4.34 -14.31
C LYS A 217 -17.02 3.13 -14.96
N LEU A 218 -17.89 2.44 -14.20
CA LEU A 218 -18.74 1.36 -14.72
C LEU A 218 -20.04 1.90 -15.28
#